data_7041592575d6b475517af6519858296f
#
_entry.id   7041592575d6b475517af6519858296f
#
_cell.length_a   1.000
_cell.length_b   1.000
_cell.length_c   1.000
_cell.angle_alpha   90.00
_cell.angle_beta   90.00
_cell.angle_gamma   90.00
#
_symmetry.space_group_name_H-M   'P 1'
#
loop_
_entity.id
_entity.type
_entity.pdbx_description
1 polymer ?
#
loop_
_entity_poly.entity_id
_entity_poly.type
_entity_poly.pdbx_seq_one_letter_code
_entity_poly.pdbx_strand_id
1 'polypeptide(L)'
;MSRIVLFVLSFLLFSTQLFAAPENYTFNPEHTYPHFAVSHMGFSTTHGRFNKTSGKFMLDQAAKTGALELVIETASIDTGLPKRDDHLRSPDFFNTAEFPKATYKSTAVKFNGDRPASVEGNLTLLGVTKPVILTITALKCGVNPMNKKTMCGADATTKIKRSDFGMTFSLPAVGDDIALTIEAEAYRD
;
A
#
# COMPACT_ATOMS: atom_id res chain seq x y z
N MET A 1 18.25 76.81 -10.45
CA MET A 1 17.52 75.93 -9.55
C MET A 1 17.20 74.61 -10.29
N SER A 2 18.04 73.63 -10.16
CA SER A 2 17.89 72.31 -10.87
C SER A 2 17.19 71.36 -9.94
N ARG A 3 16.02 70.84 -10.35
CA ARG A 3 15.26 69.78 -9.59
C ARG A 3 15.70 68.41 -10.05
N ILE A 4 16.39 67.66 -9.18
CA ILE A 4 16.72 66.25 -9.38
C ILE A 4 15.49 65.45 -9.00
N VAL A 5 14.89 64.76 -9.98
CA VAL A 5 13.82 63.81 -9.76
C VAL A 5 14.45 62.43 -9.53
N LEU A 6 14.38 61.93 -8.30
CA LEU A 6 14.86 60.56 -7.94
C LEU A 6 13.77 59.54 -8.34
N PHE A 7 14.06 58.72 -9.35
CA PHE A 7 13.23 57.57 -9.70
C PHE A 7 13.61 56.40 -8.79
N VAL A 8 12.73 56.07 -7.84
CA VAL A 8 12.84 54.86 -7.02
C VAL A 8 12.31 53.69 -7.83
N LEU A 9 13.20 52.84 -8.34
CA LEU A 9 12.87 51.61 -9.04
C LEU A 9 12.53 50.54 -7.99
N SER A 10 11.26 50.28 -7.72
CA SER A 10 10.81 49.17 -6.87
C SER A 10 11.01 47.84 -7.56
N PHE A 11 12.03 47.12 -7.14
CA PHE A 11 12.25 45.73 -7.55
C PHE A 11 11.23 44.81 -6.79
N LEU A 12 10.18 44.35 -7.47
CA LEU A 12 9.29 43.31 -6.99
C LEU A 12 10.06 41.98 -7.06
N LEU A 13 10.55 41.50 -5.90
CA LEU A 13 11.09 40.17 -5.74
C LEU A 13 9.92 39.17 -5.83
N PHE A 14 9.72 38.55 -7.00
CA PHE A 14 8.90 37.37 -7.14
C PHE A 14 9.64 36.20 -6.48
N SER A 15 9.25 35.84 -5.27
CA SER A 15 9.67 34.57 -4.66
C SER A 15 8.99 33.42 -5.41
N THR A 16 9.72 32.76 -6.28
CA THR A 16 9.32 31.47 -6.83
C THR A 16 9.32 30.46 -5.70
N GLN A 17 8.14 30.02 -5.26
CA GLN A 17 8.04 28.86 -4.37
C GLN A 17 8.51 27.64 -5.16
N LEU A 18 9.70 27.12 -4.82
CA LEU A 18 10.12 25.81 -5.26
C LEU A 18 9.21 24.79 -4.55
N PHE A 19 8.20 24.29 -5.25
CA PHE A 19 7.50 23.09 -4.82
C PHE A 19 8.48 21.91 -4.93
N ALA A 20 8.61 21.14 -3.87
CA ALA A 20 9.35 19.88 -3.93
C ALA A 20 8.68 18.99 -4.97
N ALA A 21 9.47 18.39 -5.85
CA ALA A 21 8.95 17.47 -6.87
C ALA A 21 8.39 16.20 -6.22
N PRO A 22 7.40 15.54 -6.85
CA PRO A 22 6.93 14.23 -6.40
C PRO A 22 8.09 13.23 -6.29
N GLU A 23 8.13 12.48 -5.22
CA GLU A 23 9.14 11.46 -4.98
C GLU A 23 8.59 10.07 -5.33
N ASN A 24 9.35 9.29 -6.11
CA ASN A 24 9.01 7.94 -6.48
C ASN A 24 9.80 6.94 -5.63
N TYR A 25 9.13 5.83 -5.28
CA TYR A 25 9.67 4.79 -4.43
C TYR A 25 9.34 3.42 -4.99
N THR A 26 10.31 2.51 -4.95
CA THR A 26 10.12 1.10 -5.29
C THR A 26 10.13 0.26 -4.01
N PHE A 27 9.10 -0.60 -3.84
CA PHE A 27 9.01 -1.48 -2.67
C PHE A 27 10.18 -2.44 -2.59
N ASN A 28 10.69 -2.62 -1.36
CA ASN A 28 11.66 -3.65 -1.04
C ASN A 28 10.91 -4.98 -0.78
N PRO A 29 11.06 -5.99 -1.65
CA PRO A 29 10.34 -7.26 -1.51
C PRO A 29 10.75 -8.07 -0.28
N GLU A 30 11.91 -7.78 0.31
CA GLU A 30 12.39 -8.45 1.53
C GLU A 30 11.76 -7.88 2.81
N HIS A 31 11.07 -6.73 2.71
CA HIS A 31 10.43 -6.04 3.82
C HIS A 31 9.04 -5.50 3.45
N THR A 32 8.32 -6.23 2.58
CA THR A 32 6.96 -5.84 2.18
C THR A 32 6.06 -7.05 2.12
N TYR A 33 5.26 -7.24 3.18
CA TYR A 33 4.44 -8.42 3.37
C TYR A 33 2.99 -8.06 3.72
N PRO A 34 2.02 -8.43 2.87
CA PRO A 34 0.61 -8.47 3.27
C PRO A 34 0.35 -9.69 4.14
N HIS A 35 -0.10 -9.47 5.37
CA HIS A 35 -0.56 -10.48 6.31
C HIS A 35 -2.07 -10.54 6.34
N PHE A 36 -2.62 -11.70 6.64
CA PHE A 36 -4.05 -11.88 6.84
C PHE A 36 -4.35 -12.67 8.11
N ALA A 37 -5.54 -12.42 8.65
CA ALA A 37 -6.10 -13.16 9.76
C ALA A 37 -7.56 -13.49 9.47
N VAL A 38 -7.96 -14.75 9.72
CA VAL A 38 -9.30 -15.27 9.48
C VAL A 38 -9.75 -16.17 10.62
N SER A 39 -11.04 -16.06 11.00
CA SER A 39 -11.64 -16.97 12.00
C SER A 39 -11.70 -18.41 11.46
N HIS A 40 -11.30 -19.37 12.28
CA HIS A 40 -11.40 -20.78 12.01
C HIS A 40 -12.41 -21.43 12.97
N MET A 41 -13.58 -21.77 12.47
CA MET A 41 -14.71 -22.41 13.19
C MET A 41 -15.13 -21.66 14.47
N GLY A 42 -14.76 -20.37 14.61
CA GLY A 42 -15.00 -19.59 15.84
C GLY A 42 -14.12 -19.95 17.03
N PHE A 43 -13.25 -20.95 16.92
CA PHE A 43 -12.35 -21.37 18.01
C PHE A 43 -11.04 -20.59 18.05
N SER A 44 -10.49 -20.25 16.89
CA SER A 44 -9.18 -19.60 16.79
C SER A 44 -9.09 -18.73 15.56
N THR A 45 -8.01 -17.96 15.48
CA THR A 45 -7.67 -17.16 14.32
C THR A 45 -6.48 -17.81 13.59
N THR A 46 -6.67 -18.13 12.32
CA THR A 46 -5.58 -18.55 11.43
C THR A 46 -4.92 -17.31 10.85
N HIS A 47 -3.60 -17.28 10.88
CA HIS A 47 -2.77 -16.24 10.30
C HIS A 47 -1.98 -16.79 9.10
N GLY A 48 -1.68 -15.91 8.17
CA GLY A 48 -0.79 -16.18 7.05
C GLY A 48 -0.32 -14.89 6.41
N ARG A 49 0.55 -15.00 5.43
CA ARG A 49 1.08 -13.87 4.65
C ARG A 49 1.37 -14.29 3.21
N PHE A 50 1.72 -13.29 2.40
CA PHE A 50 2.28 -13.51 1.07
C PHE A 50 3.75 -13.10 1.09
N ASN A 51 4.63 -14.02 0.67
CA ASN A 51 6.08 -13.84 0.74
C ASN A 51 6.67 -13.10 -0.49
N LYS A 52 5.85 -12.82 -1.52
CA LYS A 52 6.30 -12.13 -2.72
C LYS A 52 5.35 -11.00 -3.09
N THR A 53 5.83 -9.79 -2.85
CA THR A 53 5.12 -8.54 -3.13
C THR A 53 6.07 -7.58 -3.85
N SER A 54 5.54 -6.85 -4.81
CA SER A 54 6.28 -5.84 -5.56
C SER A 54 5.38 -4.65 -5.90
N GLY A 55 5.96 -3.55 -6.33
CA GLY A 55 5.21 -2.38 -6.72
C GLY A 55 5.96 -1.09 -6.47
N LYS A 56 5.24 0.01 -6.60
CA LYS A 56 5.78 1.36 -6.46
C LYS A 56 4.76 2.28 -5.81
N PHE A 57 5.24 3.34 -5.19
CA PHE A 57 4.40 4.46 -4.84
C PHE A 57 5.08 5.79 -5.19
N MET A 58 4.26 6.79 -5.40
CA MET A 58 4.67 8.18 -5.53
C MET A 58 4.05 8.98 -4.39
N LEU A 59 4.81 9.91 -3.83
CA LEU A 59 4.36 10.83 -2.80
C LEU A 59 4.77 12.25 -3.14
N ASP A 60 3.79 13.15 -3.22
CA ASP A 60 4.00 14.58 -3.25
C ASP A 60 3.47 15.17 -1.94
N GLN A 61 4.40 15.43 -1.03
CA GLN A 61 4.09 15.95 0.30
C GLN A 61 3.55 17.38 0.24
N ALA A 62 4.06 18.18 -0.71
CA ALA A 62 3.67 19.59 -0.84
C ALA A 62 2.26 19.73 -1.45
N ALA A 63 1.98 18.96 -2.50
CA ALA A 63 0.67 18.92 -3.14
C ALA A 63 -0.35 18.07 -2.37
N LYS A 64 0.07 17.31 -1.34
CA LYS A 64 -0.74 16.35 -0.60
C LYS A 64 -1.43 15.34 -1.52
N THR A 65 -0.66 14.79 -2.45
CA THR A 65 -1.09 13.77 -3.39
C THR A 65 -0.18 12.56 -3.35
N GLY A 66 -0.66 11.44 -3.85
CA GLY A 66 0.12 10.22 -3.94
C GLY A 66 -0.56 9.18 -4.81
N ALA A 67 0.22 8.20 -5.23
CA ALA A 67 -0.25 7.04 -5.97
C ALA A 67 0.45 5.79 -5.47
N LEU A 68 -0.23 4.64 -5.49
CA LEU A 68 0.26 3.35 -5.04
C LEU A 68 -0.17 2.27 -6.01
N GLU A 69 0.76 1.46 -6.45
CA GLU A 69 0.50 0.21 -7.16
C GLU A 69 1.25 -0.93 -6.47
N LEU A 70 0.52 -2.00 -6.13
CA LEU A 70 1.03 -3.18 -5.46
C LEU A 70 0.61 -4.43 -6.21
N VAL A 71 1.54 -5.36 -6.37
CA VAL A 71 1.32 -6.68 -6.97
C VAL A 71 1.77 -7.74 -5.98
N ILE A 72 0.89 -8.69 -5.71
CA ILE A 72 1.11 -9.82 -4.82
C ILE A 72 1.06 -11.11 -5.66
N GLU A 73 2.10 -11.92 -5.60
CA GLU A 73 2.08 -13.26 -6.18
C GLU A 73 1.25 -14.18 -5.28
N THR A 74 0.07 -14.62 -5.74
CA THR A 74 -0.88 -15.40 -4.94
C THR A 74 -0.33 -16.76 -4.51
N ALA A 75 0.53 -17.37 -5.35
CA ALA A 75 1.19 -18.63 -5.02
C ALA A 75 2.22 -18.52 -3.87
N SER A 76 2.61 -17.28 -3.48
CA SER A 76 3.56 -17.04 -2.39
C SER A 76 2.92 -17.10 -1.00
N ILE A 77 1.66 -17.54 -0.91
CA ILE A 77 0.94 -17.69 0.36
C ILE A 77 1.65 -18.67 1.29
N ASP A 78 1.76 -18.28 2.54
CA ASP A 78 2.43 -19.03 3.59
C ASP A 78 1.66 -18.87 4.91
N THR A 79 1.25 -19.99 5.49
CA THR A 79 0.56 -20.07 6.78
C THR A 79 1.34 -20.88 7.80
N GLY A 80 2.59 -21.28 7.46
CA GLY A 80 3.43 -22.14 8.28
C GLY A 80 3.03 -23.62 8.22
N LEU A 81 2.07 -24.02 7.37
CA LEU A 81 1.65 -25.41 7.17
C LEU A 81 1.55 -25.74 5.67
N PRO A 82 2.55 -26.42 5.07
CA PRO A 82 2.60 -26.67 3.63
C PRO A 82 1.32 -27.27 3.03
N LYS A 83 0.73 -28.25 3.71
CA LYS A 83 -0.52 -28.88 3.24
C LYS A 83 -1.69 -27.90 3.14
N ARG A 84 -1.79 -26.95 4.06
CA ARG A 84 -2.79 -25.89 4.01
C ARG A 84 -2.47 -24.89 2.90
N ASP A 85 -1.21 -24.55 2.74
CA ASP A 85 -0.78 -23.62 1.69
C ASP A 85 -1.05 -24.19 0.30
N ASP A 86 -0.85 -25.50 0.10
CA ASP A 86 -1.22 -26.18 -1.16
C ASP A 86 -2.72 -26.12 -1.42
N HIS A 87 -3.55 -26.35 -0.39
CA HIS A 87 -5.00 -26.22 -0.52
C HIS A 87 -5.42 -24.75 -0.79
N LEU A 88 -4.79 -23.78 -0.14
CA LEU A 88 -5.07 -22.37 -0.41
C LEU A 88 -4.70 -21.95 -1.85
N ARG A 89 -3.74 -22.61 -2.49
CA ARG A 89 -3.40 -22.37 -3.91
C ARG A 89 -4.39 -22.98 -4.89
N SER A 90 -5.23 -23.93 -4.45
CA SER A 90 -6.17 -24.67 -5.30
C SER A 90 -7.35 -23.80 -5.75
N PRO A 91 -8.20 -24.30 -6.71
CA PRO A 91 -9.42 -23.62 -7.15
C PRO A 91 -10.44 -23.36 -6.03
N ASP A 92 -10.38 -24.06 -4.91
CA ASP A 92 -11.26 -23.81 -3.75
C ASP A 92 -11.02 -22.44 -3.12
N PHE A 93 -9.81 -21.87 -3.29
CA PHE A 93 -9.40 -20.63 -2.66
C PHE A 93 -8.80 -19.64 -3.68
N PHE A 94 -7.48 -19.50 -3.74
CA PHE A 94 -6.83 -18.48 -4.58
C PHE A 94 -6.73 -18.86 -6.05
N ASN A 95 -6.93 -20.13 -6.41
CA ASN A 95 -6.81 -20.62 -7.79
C ASN A 95 -5.60 -20.03 -8.52
N THR A 96 -4.43 -20.20 -7.92
CA THR A 96 -3.20 -19.49 -8.31
C THR A 96 -2.72 -19.81 -9.72
N ALA A 97 -3.18 -20.92 -10.29
CA ALA A 97 -2.89 -21.30 -11.69
C ALA A 97 -3.60 -20.37 -12.68
N GLU A 98 -4.82 -19.94 -12.37
CA GLU A 98 -5.61 -19.05 -13.21
C GLU A 98 -5.42 -17.57 -12.81
N PHE A 99 -5.29 -17.32 -11.50
CA PHE A 99 -5.14 -15.99 -10.93
C PHE A 99 -3.79 -15.85 -10.18
N PRO A 100 -2.66 -15.84 -10.90
CA PRO A 100 -1.33 -15.85 -10.27
C PRO A 100 -1.01 -14.56 -9.49
N LYS A 101 -1.81 -13.51 -9.67
CA LYS A 101 -1.58 -12.20 -9.05
C LYS A 101 -2.85 -11.64 -8.44
N ALA A 102 -2.71 -11.03 -7.27
CA ALA A 102 -3.63 -10.02 -6.76
C ALA A 102 -2.97 -8.64 -6.92
N THR A 103 -3.77 -7.61 -7.20
CA THR A 103 -3.24 -6.25 -7.43
C THR A 103 -4.04 -5.22 -6.64
N TYR A 104 -3.36 -4.21 -6.15
CA TYR A 104 -3.99 -3.04 -5.57
C TYR A 104 -3.50 -1.79 -6.29
N LYS A 105 -4.45 -0.97 -6.76
CA LYS A 105 -4.16 0.31 -7.41
C LYS A 105 -4.92 1.42 -6.73
N SER A 106 -4.21 2.42 -6.22
CA SER A 106 -4.85 3.56 -5.58
C SER A 106 -5.63 4.43 -6.57
N THR A 107 -6.69 5.02 -6.06
CA THR A 107 -7.47 6.10 -6.72
C THR A 107 -7.25 7.44 -6.05
N ALA A 108 -6.93 7.43 -4.75
CA ALA A 108 -6.58 8.63 -4.00
C ALA A 108 -5.76 8.30 -2.75
N VAL A 109 -4.90 9.24 -2.35
CA VAL A 109 -4.28 9.25 -1.02
C VAL A 109 -4.88 10.38 -0.22
N LYS A 110 -5.41 10.10 0.96
CA LYS A 110 -5.99 11.09 1.87
C LYS A 110 -4.99 11.46 2.94
N PHE A 111 -4.92 12.73 3.24
CA PHE A 111 -4.03 13.29 4.24
C PHE A 111 -4.81 13.76 5.47
N ASN A 112 -4.21 13.61 6.64
CA ASN A 112 -4.62 14.28 7.87
C ASN A 112 -3.49 15.25 8.26
N GLY A 113 -3.76 16.54 8.13
CA GLY A 113 -2.72 17.56 8.19
C GLY A 113 -1.70 17.37 7.07
N ASP A 114 -0.45 17.14 7.44
CA ASP A 114 0.66 16.93 6.50
C ASP A 114 1.06 15.43 6.36
N ARG A 115 0.28 14.52 6.92
CA ARG A 115 0.61 13.08 6.89
C ARG A 115 -0.41 12.29 6.08
N PRO A 116 0.02 11.40 5.16
CA PRO A 116 -0.87 10.41 4.58
C PRO A 116 -1.56 9.61 5.69
N ALA A 117 -2.88 9.47 5.60
CA ALA A 117 -3.72 8.80 6.60
C ALA A 117 -4.41 7.55 6.04
N SER A 118 -4.80 7.59 4.78
CA SER A 118 -5.37 6.43 4.11
C SER A 118 -5.12 6.46 2.60
N VAL A 119 -5.20 5.27 2.00
CA VAL A 119 -5.15 5.09 0.55
C VAL A 119 -6.46 4.47 0.12
N GLU A 120 -7.23 5.18 -0.69
CA GLU A 120 -8.40 4.66 -1.39
C GLU A 120 -7.93 4.00 -2.69
N GLY A 121 -8.46 2.83 -3.02
CA GLY A 121 -8.02 2.13 -4.23
C GLY A 121 -8.89 0.93 -4.55
N ASN A 122 -8.49 0.22 -5.58
CA ASN A 122 -9.16 -0.97 -6.06
C ASN A 122 -8.26 -2.20 -5.84
N LEU A 123 -8.78 -3.18 -5.13
CA LEU A 123 -8.18 -4.51 -5.00
C LEU A 123 -8.78 -5.42 -6.07
N THR A 124 -7.92 -6.05 -6.85
CA THR A 124 -8.32 -7.14 -7.76
C THR A 124 -7.82 -8.46 -7.21
N LEU A 125 -8.73 -9.38 -6.93
CA LEU A 125 -8.47 -10.71 -6.43
C LEU A 125 -9.40 -11.70 -7.15
N LEU A 126 -8.89 -12.85 -7.58
CA LEU A 126 -9.66 -13.84 -8.37
C LEU A 126 -10.38 -13.22 -9.59
N GLY A 127 -9.75 -12.25 -10.25
CA GLY A 127 -10.35 -11.54 -11.38
C GLY A 127 -11.45 -10.53 -11.01
N VAL A 128 -11.87 -10.45 -9.74
CA VAL A 128 -12.89 -9.52 -9.25
C VAL A 128 -12.23 -8.29 -8.67
N THR A 129 -12.70 -7.11 -9.06
CA THR A 129 -12.19 -5.82 -8.57
C THR A 129 -13.20 -5.15 -7.65
N LYS A 130 -12.76 -4.76 -6.46
CA LYS A 130 -13.57 -4.04 -5.46
C LYS A 130 -12.82 -2.85 -4.88
N PRO A 131 -13.52 -1.76 -4.51
CA PRO A 131 -12.92 -0.67 -3.76
C PRO A 131 -12.53 -1.13 -2.35
N VAL A 132 -11.30 -0.80 -1.95
CA VAL A 132 -10.75 -1.10 -0.62
C VAL A 132 -9.97 0.12 -0.13
N ILE A 133 -10.16 0.48 1.13
CA ILE A 133 -9.43 1.56 1.79
C ILE A 133 -8.38 0.94 2.71
N LEU A 134 -7.12 1.32 2.52
CA LEU A 134 -6.03 1.01 3.42
C LEU A 134 -5.88 2.17 4.41
N THR A 135 -6.03 1.89 5.71
CA THR A 135 -5.75 2.87 6.77
C THR A 135 -4.28 2.79 7.14
N ILE A 136 -3.54 3.89 6.99
CA ILE A 136 -2.12 3.97 7.37
C ILE A 136 -2.06 4.15 8.89
N THR A 137 -1.45 3.20 9.59
CA THR A 137 -1.30 3.21 11.05
C THR A 137 0.04 3.75 11.49
N ALA A 138 1.07 3.57 10.65
CA ALA A 138 2.40 4.15 10.83
C ALA A 138 3.00 4.55 9.49
N LEU A 139 3.78 5.64 9.47
CA LEU A 139 4.56 6.07 8.31
C LEU A 139 5.80 6.83 8.81
N LYS A 140 6.96 6.41 8.31
CA LYS A 140 8.23 7.08 8.55
C LYS A 140 9.07 7.07 7.29
N CYS A 141 9.53 8.26 6.87
CA CYS A 141 10.53 8.40 5.82
C CYS A 141 11.83 8.95 6.40
N GLY A 142 12.96 8.58 5.82
CA GLY A 142 14.27 9.03 6.25
C GLY A 142 15.42 8.30 5.55
N VAL A 143 16.63 8.54 6.03
CA VAL A 143 17.83 7.87 5.53
C VAL A 143 18.04 6.57 6.30
N ASN A 144 18.14 5.45 5.59
CA ASN A 144 18.49 4.16 6.18
C ASN A 144 19.90 4.22 6.79
N PRO A 145 20.06 3.91 8.09
CA PRO A 145 21.35 4.03 8.78
C PRO A 145 22.41 3.07 8.25
N MET A 146 22.01 1.94 7.64
CA MET A 146 22.92 0.90 7.17
C MET A 146 23.46 1.20 5.76
N ASN A 147 22.55 1.47 4.80
CA ASN A 147 22.93 1.63 3.38
C ASN A 147 22.91 3.08 2.89
N LYS A 148 22.52 4.03 3.75
CA LYS A 148 22.47 5.49 3.49
C LYS A 148 21.50 5.91 2.38
N LYS A 149 20.63 5.03 1.91
CA LYS A 149 19.58 5.35 0.93
C LYS A 149 18.37 5.97 1.62
N THR A 150 17.69 6.88 0.93
CA THR A 150 16.40 7.39 1.38
C THR A 150 15.33 6.31 1.22
N MET A 151 14.53 6.11 2.26
CA MET A 151 13.47 5.12 2.28
C MET A 151 12.26 5.62 3.06
N CYS A 152 11.11 4.99 2.82
CA CYS A 152 9.92 5.09 3.65
C CYS A 152 9.50 3.70 4.10
N GLY A 153 9.07 3.60 5.36
CA GLY A 153 8.39 2.43 5.91
C GLY A 153 6.99 2.81 6.38
N ALA A 154 6.02 1.94 6.12
CA ALA A 154 4.64 2.15 6.50
C ALA A 154 3.98 0.86 6.98
N ASP A 155 3.07 0.99 7.95
CA ASP A 155 2.10 -0.03 8.31
C ASP A 155 0.70 0.42 7.89
N ALA A 156 -0.08 -0.49 7.34
CA ALA A 156 -1.46 -0.22 6.98
C ALA A 156 -2.38 -1.41 7.34
N THR A 157 -3.65 -1.11 7.56
CA THR A 157 -4.67 -2.12 7.87
C THR A 157 -5.91 -1.93 7.03
N THR A 158 -6.63 -3.04 6.80
CA THR A 158 -7.98 -3.03 6.24
C THR A 158 -8.72 -4.30 6.62
N LYS A 159 -10.00 -4.37 6.29
CA LYS A 159 -10.82 -5.57 6.38
C LYS A 159 -11.61 -5.73 5.09
N ILE A 160 -11.66 -6.96 4.57
CA ILE A 160 -12.44 -7.31 3.38
C ILE A 160 -13.30 -8.54 3.68
N LYS A 161 -14.33 -8.77 2.86
CA LYS A 161 -15.02 -10.05 2.79
C LYS A 161 -14.48 -10.86 1.62
N ARG A 162 -14.01 -12.09 1.89
CA ARG A 162 -13.48 -12.94 0.83
C ARG A 162 -14.57 -13.39 -0.16
N SER A 163 -15.82 -13.49 0.31
CA SER A 163 -16.97 -13.77 -0.55
C SER A 163 -17.23 -12.69 -1.60
N ASP A 164 -16.88 -11.42 -1.34
CA ASP A 164 -17.01 -10.32 -2.32
C ASP A 164 -16.13 -10.54 -3.57
N PHE A 165 -15.11 -11.41 -3.45
CA PHE A 165 -14.20 -11.78 -4.53
C PHE A 165 -14.47 -13.20 -5.06
N GLY A 166 -15.59 -13.83 -4.66
CA GLY A 166 -15.96 -15.18 -5.10
C GLY A 166 -15.33 -16.32 -4.31
N MET A 167 -14.51 -16.05 -3.29
CA MET A 167 -13.88 -17.07 -2.45
C MET A 167 -14.86 -17.51 -1.36
N THR A 168 -15.68 -18.51 -1.64
CA THR A 168 -16.78 -18.96 -0.74
C THR A 168 -16.59 -20.33 -0.13
N PHE A 169 -15.55 -21.08 -0.55
CA PHE A 169 -15.31 -22.42 -0.02
C PHE A 169 -15.19 -22.42 1.52
N SER A 170 -15.78 -23.45 2.17
CA SER A 170 -15.82 -23.60 3.63
C SER A 170 -16.50 -22.47 4.42
N LEU A 171 -17.32 -21.63 3.81
CA LEU A 171 -18.19 -20.72 4.58
C LEU A 171 -19.34 -21.51 5.24
N PRO A 172 -19.70 -21.16 6.49
CA PRO A 172 -19.11 -20.15 7.38
C PRO A 172 -18.01 -20.71 8.29
N ALA A 173 -17.62 -22.00 8.17
CA ALA A 173 -16.65 -22.63 9.06
C ALA A 173 -15.30 -21.91 9.05
N VAL A 174 -14.84 -21.48 7.89
CA VAL A 174 -13.75 -20.49 7.75
C VAL A 174 -14.41 -19.14 7.52
N GLY A 175 -14.11 -18.15 8.35
CA GLY A 175 -14.76 -16.84 8.35
C GLY A 175 -14.73 -16.13 7.00
N ASP A 176 -15.72 -15.26 6.77
CA ASP A 176 -15.79 -14.42 5.58
C ASP A 176 -14.96 -13.14 5.72
N ASP A 177 -14.96 -12.57 6.91
CA ASP A 177 -14.16 -11.37 7.21
C ASP A 177 -12.67 -11.71 7.31
N ILE A 178 -11.87 -11.07 6.47
CA ILE A 178 -10.42 -11.17 6.46
C ILE A 178 -9.84 -9.85 6.95
N ALA A 179 -9.16 -9.87 8.09
CA ALA A 179 -8.36 -8.74 8.54
C ALA A 179 -7.01 -8.76 7.82
N LEU A 180 -6.62 -7.64 7.24
CA LEU A 180 -5.35 -7.47 6.56
C LEU A 180 -4.48 -6.48 7.33
N THR A 181 -3.20 -6.82 7.48
CA THR A 181 -2.15 -5.93 7.98
C THR A 181 -1.00 -5.97 6.99
N ILE A 182 -0.56 -4.83 6.54
CA ILE A 182 0.51 -4.70 5.56
C ILE A 182 1.66 -3.97 6.23
N GLU A 183 2.82 -4.60 6.29
CA GLU A 183 4.09 -3.95 6.54
C GLU A 183 4.79 -3.72 5.20
N ALA A 184 5.35 -2.53 4.99
CA ALA A 184 5.95 -2.17 3.72
C ALA A 184 7.12 -1.22 3.90
N GLU A 185 8.23 -1.53 3.23
CA GLU A 185 9.37 -0.64 3.09
C GLU A 185 9.65 -0.38 1.60
N ALA A 186 10.08 0.83 1.27
CA ALA A 186 10.43 1.19 -0.10
C ALA A 186 11.60 2.17 -0.13
N TYR A 187 12.44 2.03 -1.13
CA TYR A 187 13.54 2.94 -1.39
C TYR A 187 13.18 3.95 -2.46
N ARG A 188 13.64 5.18 -2.26
CA ARG A 188 13.49 6.23 -3.26
C ARG A 188 14.31 5.88 -4.51
N ASP A 189 13.68 6.03 -5.69
CA ASP A 189 14.25 5.76 -7.02
C ASP A 189 15.40 6.70 -7.38
#